data_61cb9d5e07477adb74b2846e1fc2b6cd
#
_entry.id   61cb9d5e07477adb74b2846e1fc2b6cd
#
_cell.length_a   1.000
_cell.length_b   1.000
_cell.length_c   1.000
_cell.angle_alpha   90.00
_cell.angle_beta   90.00
_cell.angle_gamma   90.00
#
_symmetry.space_group_name_H-M   'P 1'
#
loop_
_entity.id
_entity.type
_entity.pdbx_description
1 polymer ?
#
loop_
_entity_poly.entity_id
_entity_poly.type
_entity_poly.pdbx_seq_one_letter_code
_entity_poly.pdbx_strand_id
1 'polypeptide(L)'
;MINDGPLQLFEPLVNDLVKPIYADYSFANIPNTIHYLLTGENLGPLLPPDCFGGRYPHPNKIVLLFIDSFGWQFWQEYQSHFRTTRRVVEQGILTPISALFPSTTAASVSTLGLGVLPAEHALYEWNIYIPAYGEVIQSLPFRPLGKHPDDACLAKGYDPRQMLAVHETVHQRLARHGVRSIQFAHRSYASSAFNKIIQAGAEVVRHSTLAEALVKLKETISEITGKAWLSLYWGGIDAIAHAYGPGTSYHAGEIASFWQTFDYIFRDIGVTDTLYLFTADHGHVYVDPRQTIYLNERVPALAEFLPMSPTANPIYPSGSPRDIFMHVRPERFAEALTILRRTFGDVALIEPIEMALDQQLFGPQPISPELRRRLGDILILPFAGHFVWWHEPGLLNSRNYGNHGGLTREELISVMGVVDAL
;
A
#
# COMPACT_ATOMS: atom_id res chain seq x y z
N MET A 1 0.67 -23.58 -9.63
CA MET A 1 -0.80 -23.80 -9.35
C MET A 1 -1.43 -22.47 -9.00
N ILE A 2 -2.65 -22.21 -9.46
CA ILE A 2 -3.44 -21.07 -9.01
C ILE A 2 -4.35 -21.55 -7.87
N ASN A 3 -4.27 -20.89 -6.71
CA ASN A 3 -5.15 -21.09 -5.56
C ASN A 3 -6.16 -19.94 -5.52
N ASP A 4 -7.24 -20.01 -6.29
CA ASP A 4 -8.23 -18.93 -6.45
C ASP A 4 -9.40 -19.00 -5.42
N GLY A 5 -9.42 -20.00 -4.55
CA GLY A 5 -10.42 -20.15 -3.49
C GLY A 5 -10.64 -18.88 -2.65
N PRO A 6 -9.60 -18.13 -2.28
CA PRO A 6 -9.75 -16.91 -1.50
C PRO A 6 -10.57 -15.79 -2.16
N LEU A 7 -10.77 -15.81 -3.47
CA LEU A 7 -11.63 -14.83 -4.16
C LEU A 7 -13.10 -14.84 -3.66
N GLN A 8 -13.54 -15.96 -3.10
CA GLN A 8 -14.90 -16.12 -2.56
C GLN A 8 -15.05 -15.54 -1.15
N LEU A 9 -13.94 -15.20 -0.48
CA LEU A 9 -13.93 -14.63 0.86
C LEU A 9 -14.16 -13.11 0.88
N PHE A 10 -14.08 -12.46 -0.29
CA PHE A 10 -14.32 -11.02 -0.39
C PHE A 10 -15.82 -10.72 -0.29
N GLU A 11 -16.27 -10.37 0.91
CA GLU A 11 -17.66 -10.02 1.18
C GLU A 11 -18.05 -8.69 0.55
N PRO A 12 -19.23 -8.57 -0.07
CA PRO A 12 -19.74 -7.29 -0.54
C PRO A 12 -19.91 -6.29 0.63
N LEU A 13 -19.55 -5.03 0.41
CA LEU A 13 -19.85 -3.94 1.33
C LEU A 13 -21.11 -3.18 0.85
N VAL A 14 -21.02 -2.57 -0.30
CA VAL A 14 -22.13 -1.91 -1.00
C VAL A 14 -21.77 -1.73 -2.48
N ASN A 15 -22.72 -1.91 -3.38
CA ASN A 15 -22.53 -1.86 -4.84
C ASN A 15 -21.34 -2.76 -5.26
N ASP A 16 -20.30 -2.17 -5.83
CA ASP A 16 -19.08 -2.82 -6.32
C ASP A 16 -17.94 -2.81 -5.30
N LEU A 17 -18.15 -2.24 -4.12
CA LEU A 17 -17.16 -2.23 -3.05
C LEU A 17 -17.21 -3.54 -2.26
N VAL A 18 -16.03 -4.04 -1.89
CA VAL A 18 -15.86 -5.25 -1.09
C VAL A 18 -15.05 -4.98 0.17
N LYS A 19 -15.21 -5.83 1.19
CA LYS A 19 -14.49 -5.68 2.46
C LYS A 19 -13.07 -6.24 2.34
N PRO A 20 -12.08 -5.60 2.99
CA PRO A 20 -10.75 -6.17 3.14
C PRO A 20 -10.78 -7.40 4.07
N ILE A 21 -9.86 -8.34 3.82
CA ILE A 21 -9.63 -9.51 4.67
C ILE A 21 -8.38 -9.25 5.49
N TYR A 22 -8.45 -9.47 6.82
CA TYR A 22 -7.30 -9.31 7.72
C TYR A 22 -6.88 -10.60 8.43
N ALA A 23 -7.78 -11.59 8.52
CA ALA A 23 -7.52 -12.82 9.29
C ALA A 23 -6.49 -13.74 8.60
N ASP A 24 -6.74 -14.11 7.34
CA ASP A 24 -6.00 -15.17 6.65
C ASP A 24 -5.24 -14.64 5.43
N TYR A 25 -5.91 -14.54 4.29
CA TYR A 25 -5.34 -14.13 2.99
C TYR A 25 -5.21 -12.61 2.89
N SER A 26 -4.31 -12.04 3.68
CA SER A 26 -4.08 -10.60 3.76
C SER A 26 -2.63 -10.24 3.53
N PHE A 27 -2.41 -9.12 2.84
CA PHE A 27 -1.09 -8.49 2.75
C PHE A 27 -0.48 -8.23 4.14
N ALA A 28 -1.33 -7.89 5.13
CA ALA A 28 -0.92 -7.64 6.50
C ALA A 28 -0.18 -8.80 7.14
N ASN A 29 -0.44 -10.03 6.69
CA ASN A 29 0.15 -11.24 7.27
C ASN A 29 1.51 -11.58 6.68
N ILE A 30 1.94 -10.94 5.59
CA ILE A 30 3.24 -11.19 4.94
C ILE A 30 4.41 -11.02 5.90
N PRO A 31 4.57 -9.89 6.64
CA PRO A 31 5.72 -9.69 7.51
C PRO A 31 5.83 -10.73 8.64
N ASN A 32 4.69 -11.08 9.28
CA ASN A 32 4.68 -12.11 10.32
C ASN A 32 4.95 -13.50 9.74
N THR A 33 4.47 -13.77 8.53
CA THR A 33 4.77 -15.03 7.83
C THR A 33 6.26 -15.13 7.52
N ILE A 34 6.89 -14.08 6.99
CA ILE A 34 8.33 -14.06 6.74
C ILE A 34 9.11 -14.28 8.04
N HIS A 35 8.71 -13.60 9.13
CA HIS A 35 9.32 -13.80 10.45
C HIS A 35 9.20 -15.26 10.89
N TYR A 36 8.01 -15.84 10.82
CA TYR A 36 7.77 -17.24 11.20
C TYR A 36 8.59 -18.23 10.36
N LEU A 37 8.61 -18.07 9.04
CA LEU A 37 9.35 -18.96 8.14
C LEU A 37 10.86 -18.95 8.42
N LEU A 38 11.41 -17.82 8.85
CA LEU A 38 12.85 -17.68 9.12
C LEU A 38 13.23 -18.03 10.57
N THR A 39 12.35 -17.82 11.55
CA THR A 39 12.68 -17.96 12.96
C THR A 39 11.98 -19.14 13.64
N GLY A 40 10.82 -19.55 13.15
CA GLY A 40 9.91 -20.49 13.81
C GLY A 40 9.02 -19.85 14.87
N GLU A 41 9.20 -18.55 15.19
CA GLU A 41 8.38 -17.84 16.17
C GLU A 41 7.17 -17.19 15.49
N ASN A 42 5.97 -17.47 16.01
CA ASN A 42 4.73 -16.85 15.54
C ASN A 42 4.40 -15.61 16.38
N LEU A 43 4.38 -14.44 15.73
CA LEU A 43 4.08 -13.15 16.37
C LEU A 43 2.66 -12.64 16.10
N GLY A 44 1.88 -13.33 15.26
CA GLY A 44 0.54 -12.89 14.87
C GLY A 44 -0.04 -13.70 13.72
N PRO A 45 -1.09 -13.21 13.06
CA PRO A 45 -1.69 -13.90 11.92
C PRO A 45 -0.67 -14.19 10.80
N LEU A 46 -0.79 -15.37 10.20
CA LEU A 46 0.06 -15.82 9.10
C LEU A 46 -0.78 -16.00 7.84
N LEU A 47 -0.15 -15.91 6.68
CA LEU A 47 -0.74 -16.41 5.44
C LEU A 47 -0.99 -17.92 5.59
N PRO A 48 -2.13 -18.45 5.11
CA PRO A 48 -2.44 -19.88 5.25
C PRO A 48 -1.40 -20.78 4.58
N PRO A 49 -1.24 -22.04 5.09
CA PRO A 49 -0.26 -22.99 4.54
C PRO A 49 -0.48 -23.33 3.07
N ASP A 50 -1.69 -23.21 2.54
CA ASP A 50 -1.99 -23.48 1.13
C ASP A 50 -1.38 -22.45 0.17
N CYS A 51 -1.05 -21.23 0.65
CA CYS A 51 -0.19 -20.30 -0.08
C CYS A 51 1.22 -20.90 -0.35
N PHE A 52 1.60 -21.95 0.38
CA PHE A 52 2.91 -22.61 0.35
C PHE A 52 2.82 -24.12 0.01
N GLY A 53 1.74 -24.56 -0.62
CA GLY A 53 1.56 -25.97 -0.97
C GLY A 53 1.09 -26.88 0.17
N GLY A 54 0.38 -26.32 1.14
CA GLY A 54 -0.25 -27.04 2.25
C GLY A 54 0.63 -27.18 3.50
N ARG A 55 1.85 -26.67 3.46
CA ARG A 55 2.77 -26.65 4.62
C ARG A 55 3.72 -25.46 4.55
N TYR A 56 4.14 -24.96 5.69
CA TYR A 56 5.13 -23.89 5.75
C TYR A 56 6.53 -24.42 5.43
N PRO A 57 7.25 -23.83 4.45
CA PRO A 57 8.67 -24.13 4.23
C PRO A 57 9.53 -23.50 5.32
N HIS A 58 10.78 -23.97 5.44
CA HIS A 58 11.77 -23.42 6.36
C HIS A 58 13.05 -23.03 5.59
N PRO A 59 12.99 -22.00 4.73
CA PRO A 59 14.13 -21.59 3.94
C PRO A 59 15.18 -20.88 4.81
N ASN A 60 16.44 -20.85 4.35
CA ASN A 60 17.43 -19.95 4.93
C ASN A 60 17.29 -18.53 4.38
N LYS A 61 16.83 -18.39 3.15
CA LYS A 61 16.68 -17.09 2.50
C LYS A 61 15.25 -16.89 2.00
N ILE A 62 14.71 -15.70 2.23
CA ILE A 62 13.47 -15.26 1.59
C ILE A 62 13.77 -14.01 0.78
N VAL A 63 13.37 -14.03 -0.49
CA VAL A 63 13.41 -12.87 -1.40
C VAL A 63 11.98 -12.42 -1.65
N LEU A 64 11.64 -11.21 -1.23
CA LEU A 64 10.35 -10.60 -1.50
C LEU A 64 10.50 -9.58 -2.64
N LEU A 65 9.86 -9.85 -3.77
CA LEU A 65 9.65 -8.92 -4.88
C LEU A 65 8.31 -8.22 -4.63
N PHE A 66 8.39 -6.99 -4.15
CA PHE A 66 7.23 -6.15 -3.94
C PHE A 66 7.06 -5.24 -5.18
N ILE A 67 6.14 -5.62 -6.05
CA ILE A 67 5.89 -4.98 -7.35
C ILE A 67 4.63 -4.13 -7.20
N ASP A 68 4.82 -2.84 -6.94
CA ASP A 68 3.76 -1.87 -6.66
C ASP A 68 2.69 -1.88 -7.76
N SER A 69 1.43 -1.93 -7.33
CA SER A 69 0.22 -1.97 -8.13
C SER A 69 0.02 -3.19 -9.05
N PHE A 70 0.99 -4.14 -9.11
CA PHE A 70 0.86 -5.34 -9.93
C PHE A 70 -0.03 -6.38 -9.24
N GLY A 71 -1.30 -5.99 -8.96
CA GLY A 71 -2.29 -6.81 -8.26
C GLY A 71 -2.83 -7.99 -9.08
N TRP A 72 -3.85 -8.64 -8.54
CA TRP A 72 -4.40 -9.90 -9.07
C TRP A 72 -4.80 -9.83 -10.53
N GLN A 73 -5.50 -8.76 -10.97
CA GLN A 73 -5.95 -8.62 -12.37
C GLN A 73 -4.78 -8.62 -13.36
N PHE A 74 -3.66 -7.99 -13.02
CA PHE A 74 -2.49 -7.96 -13.90
C PHE A 74 -1.74 -9.30 -13.90
N TRP A 75 -1.69 -9.99 -12.75
CA TRP A 75 -1.20 -11.37 -12.76
C TRP A 75 -2.03 -12.28 -13.63
N GLN A 76 -3.36 -12.20 -13.59
CA GLN A 76 -4.23 -12.97 -14.46
C GLN A 76 -3.98 -12.68 -15.96
N GLU A 77 -3.79 -11.42 -16.31
CA GLU A 77 -3.50 -10.99 -17.68
C GLU A 77 -2.12 -11.47 -18.14
N TYR A 78 -1.10 -11.33 -17.31
CA TYR A 78 0.30 -11.54 -17.69
C TYR A 78 0.90 -12.89 -17.25
N GLN A 79 0.15 -13.76 -16.60
CA GLN A 79 0.64 -15.03 -16.02
C GLN A 79 1.37 -15.95 -17.01
N SER A 80 1.02 -15.90 -18.29
CA SER A 80 1.62 -16.72 -19.35
C SER A 80 2.61 -15.98 -20.26
N HIS A 81 2.80 -14.68 -20.05
CA HIS A 81 3.56 -13.84 -20.99
C HIS A 81 5.07 -13.90 -20.76
N PHE A 82 5.53 -14.07 -19.52
CA PHE A 82 6.94 -14.07 -19.18
C PHE A 82 7.36 -15.39 -18.55
N ARG A 83 8.66 -15.71 -18.62
CA ARG A 83 9.20 -16.95 -18.06
C ARG A 83 8.88 -17.08 -16.58
N THR A 84 9.17 -16.04 -15.79
CA THR A 84 8.97 -16.08 -14.33
C THR A 84 7.50 -16.13 -13.97
N THR A 85 6.62 -15.37 -14.62
CA THR A 85 5.18 -15.42 -14.31
C THR A 85 4.59 -16.80 -14.59
N ARG A 86 4.96 -17.44 -15.72
CA ARG A 86 4.60 -18.84 -16.01
C ARG A 86 5.13 -19.80 -14.96
N ARG A 87 6.39 -19.65 -14.56
CA ARG A 87 7.02 -20.52 -13.56
C ARG A 87 6.30 -20.47 -12.21
N VAL A 88 5.90 -19.28 -11.74
CA VAL A 88 5.10 -19.13 -10.52
C VAL A 88 3.79 -19.91 -10.63
N VAL A 89 3.10 -19.84 -11.77
CA VAL A 89 1.82 -20.54 -11.97
C VAL A 89 2.00 -22.05 -12.15
N GLU A 90 3.03 -22.49 -12.87
CA GLU A 90 3.22 -23.92 -13.24
C GLU A 90 3.95 -24.71 -12.15
N GLN A 91 4.94 -24.10 -11.49
CA GLN A 91 5.85 -24.77 -10.56
C GLN A 91 5.75 -24.25 -9.12
N GLY A 92 5.14 -23.08 -8.94
CA GLY A 92 4.86 -22.46 -7.65
C GLY A 92 3.39 -22.40 -7.34
N ILE A 93 3.00 -21.42 -6.52
CA ILE A 93 1.63 -21.16 -6.13
C ILE A 93 1.35 -19.67 -6.28
N LEU A 94 0.24 -19.33 -6.91
CA LEU A 94 -0.28 -17.99 -7.06
C LEU A 94 -1.61 -17.89 -6.33
N THR A 95 -1.71 -17.06 -5.31
CA THR A 95 -2.89 -16.91 -4.45
C THR A 95 -3.33 -15.45 -4.44
N PRO A 96 -4.60 -15.11 -4.72
CA PRO A 96 -5.14 -13.79 -4.45
C PRO A 96 -5.21 -13.55 -2.95
N ILE A 97 -4.78 -12.36 -2.52
CA ILE A 97 -4.84 -11.91 -1.14
C ILE A 97 -5.48 -10.53 -1.07
N SER A 98 -6.01 -10.16 0.08
CA SER A 98 -6.53 -8.82 0.29
C SER A 98 -5.38 -7.82 0.46
N ALA A 99 -5.43 -6.73 -0.27
CA ALA A 99 -4.76 -5.49 0.12
C ALA A 99 -5.29 -4.97 1.46
N LEU A 100 -4.67 -3.94 1.99
CA LEU A 100 -5.13 -3.21 3.17
C LEU A 100 -6.25 -2.24 2.79
N PHE A 101 -6.91 -1.65 3.76
CA PHE A 101 -7.69 -0.44 3.55
C PHE A 101 -7.09 0.72 4.37
N PRO A 102 -6.92 1.86 3.73
CA PRO A 102 -6.98 2.12 2.27
C PRO A 102 -5.97 1.26 1.49
N SER A 103 -6.31 0.91 0.25
CA SER A 103 -5.45 0.12 -0.63
C SER A 103 -4.33 0.99 -1.22
N THR A 104 -3.38 1.39 -0.36
CA THR A 104 -2.34 2.37 -0.68
C THR A 104 -0.94 1.89 -0.32
N THR A 105 0.04 2.38 -1.08
CA THR A 105 1.45 2.11 -0.82
C THR A 105 1.86 2.57 0.58
N ALA A 106 1.34 3.72 1.05
CA ALA A 106 1.69 4.25 2.36
C ALA A 106 1.28 3.30 3.51
N ALA A 107 0.06 2.75 3.47
CA ALA A 107 -0.40 1.74 4.42
C ALA A 107 0.45 0.46 4.32
N SER A 108 0.72 0.00 3.10
CA SER A 108 1.35 -1.29 2.83
C SER A 108 2.84 -1.32 3.19
N VAL A 109 3.63 -0.30 2.82
CA VAL A 109 5.05 -0.25 3.20
C VAL A 109 5.23 -0.06 4.71
N SER A 110 4.31 0.67 5.37
CA SER A 110 4.31 0.80 6.83
C SER A 110 4.02 -0.53 7.50
N THR A 111 2.98 -1.24 7.04
CA THR A 111 2.63 -2.59 7.55
C THR A 111 3.77 -3.58 7.31
N LEU A 112 4.39 -3.59 6.12
CA LEU A 112 5.49 -4.49 5.82
C LEU A 112 6.71 -4.23 6.73
N GLY A 113 7.05 -2.95 6.97
CA GLY A 113 8.17 -2.56 7.82
C GLY A 113 7.92 -2.78 9.31
N LEU A 114 6.69 -2.59 9.79
CA LEU A 114 6.34 -2.64 11.22
C LEU A 114 5.73 -3.98 11.66
N GLY A 115 5.12 -4.74 10.73
CA GLY A 115 4.46 -6.02 11.02
C GLY A 115 3.17 -5.87 11.80
N VAL A 116 2.51 -4.72 11.72
CA VAL A 116 1.23 -4.40 12.36
C VAL A 116 0.32 -3.67 11.37
N LEU A 117 -0.97 -3.61 11.66
CA LEU A 117 -2.02 -3.09 10.79
C LEU A 117 -2.09 -1.55 10.78
N PRO A 118 -2.75 -0.93 9.77
CA PRO A 118 -3.10 0.49 9.81
C PRO A 118 -3.86 0.90 11.08
N ALA A 119 -4.74 0.01 11.59
CA ALA A 119 -5.41 0.18 12.87
C ALA A 119 -4.44 0.46 14.04
N GLU A 120 -3.24 -0.10 13.99
CA GLU A 120 -2.23 -0.02 15.05
C GLU A 120 -1.18 1.05 14.77
N HIS A 121 -0.56 1.07 13.55
CA HIS A 121 0.52 2.02 13.24
C HIS A 121 0.03 3.41 12.83
N ALA A 122 -1.25 3.59 12.50
CA ALA A 122 -1.93 4.85 12.23
C ALA A 122 -1.47 5.62 10.97
N LEU A 123 -0.68 5.04 10.08
CA LEU A 123 -0.34 5.62 8.79
C LEU A 123 -1.08 4.87 7.70
N TYR A 124 -2.13 5.49 7.13
CA TYR A 124 -3.08 4.79 6.25
C TYR A 124 -3.05 5.30 4.81
N GLU A 125 -2.54 6.53 4.57
CA GLU A 125 -2.67 7.15 3.25
C GLU A 125 -1.51 8.09 2.90
N TRP A 126 -1.44 8.47 1.62
CA TRP A 126 -0.47 9.45 1.10
C TRP A 126 -0.67 10.83 1.69
N ASN A 127 -1.90 11.39 1.60
CA ASN A 127 -2.24 12.66 2.25
C ASN A 127 -2.93 12.35 3.59
N ILE A 128 -2.26 12.69 4.69
CA ILE A 128 -2.72 12.35 6.03
C ILE A 128 -2.71 13.57 6.95
N TYR A 129 -3.79 13.77 7.70
CA TYR A 129 -3.83 14.77 8.75
C TYR A 129 -3.03 14.29 9.96
N ILE A 130 -2.10 15.10 10.42
CA ILE A 130 -1.33 14.83 11.65
C ILE A 130 -1.69 15.89 12.71
N PRO A 131 -2.45 15.53 13.74
CA PRO A 131 -2.89 16.48 14.78
C PRO A 131 -1.75 17.22 15.44
N ALA A 132 -0.61 16.56 15.66
CA ALA A 132 0.58 17.16 16.25
C ALA A 132 1.19 18.29 15.40
N TYR A 133 0.96 18.28 14.08
CA TYR A 133 1.42 19.32 13.16
C TYR A 133 0.30 20.34 12.86
N GLY A 134 -0.96 19.95 13.09
CA GLY A 134 -2.13 20.76 12.78
C GLY A 134 -2.37 20.94 11.28
N GLU A 135 -1.83 20.07 10.43
CA GLU A 135 -1.98 20.14 8.98
C GLU A 135 -2.01 18.75 8.31
N VAL A 136 -2.51 18.72 7.09
CA VAL A 136 -2.40 17.55 6.21
C VAL A 136 -1.03 17.59 5.52
N ILE A 137 -0.33 16.47 5.54
CA ILE A 137 0.97 16.30 4.90
C ILE A 137 0.94 15.14 3.91
N GLN A 138 1.91 15.12 2.99
CA GLN A 138 2.23 13.94 2.18
C GLN A 138 3.18 13.06 2.98
N SER A 139 2.72 11.88 3.34
CA SER A 139 3.36 11.00 4.34
C SER A 139 4.72 10.46 3.90
N LEU A 140 4.78 9.74 2.77
CA LEU A 140 6.01 9.09 2.33
C LEU A 140 7.14 10.09 1.98
N PRO A 141 6.89 11.20 1.25
CA PRO A 141 7.89 12.22 1.05
C PRO A 141 8.08 13.15 2.25
N PHE A 142 7.32 13.01 3.32
CA PHE A 142 7.35 13.81 4.55
C PHE A 142 7.40 15.31 4.28
N ARG A 143 6.39 15.81 3.55
CA ARG A 143 6.31 17.23 3.16
C ARG A 143 4.87 17.77 3.28
N PRO A 144 4.68 19.09 3.44
CA PRO A 144 3.37 19.71 3.40
C PRO A 144 2.67 19.49 2.05
N LEU A 145 1.34 19.68 2.01
CA LEU A 145 0.61 19.73 0.75
C LEU A 145 1.20 20.75 -0.20
N GLY A 146 1.08 20.49 -1.50
CA GLY A 146 1.58 21.36 -2.56
C GLY A 146 2.98 20.98 -3.05
N LYS A 147 3.67 21.95 -3.65
CA LYS A 147 4.98 21.74 -4.26
C LYS A 147 6.10 22.07 -3.26
N HIS A 148 6.53 21.08 -2.53
CA HIS A 148 7.65 21.17 -1.61
C HIS A 148 8.67 20.07 -1.91
N PRO A 149 9.96 20.27 -1.58
CA PRO A 149 10.95 19.19 -1.64
C PRO A 149 10.62 18.10 -0.63
N ASP A 150 11.11 16.89 -0.87
CA ASP A 150 11.00 15.80 0.08
C ASP A 150 11.69 16.18 1.41
N ASP A 151 11.17 15.65 2.50
CA ASP A 151 11.60 15.93 3.87
C ASP A 151 11.44 17.42 4.32
N ALA A 152 10.66 18.23 3.59
CA ALA A 152 10.45 19.65 3.95
C ALA A 152 9.82 19.86 5.33
N CYS A 153 9.09 18.87 5.85
CA CYS A 153 8.55 18.92 7.22
C CYS A 153 9.64 18.96 8.30
N LEU A 154 10.85 18.44 8.04
CA LEU A 154 11.98 18.55 8.95
C LEU A 154 12.37 20.01 9.20
N ALA A 155 12.34 20.86 8.15
CA ALA A 155 12.64 22.29 8.29
C ALA A 155 11.60 23.05 9.13
N LYS A 156 10.38 22.49 9.27
CA LYS A 156 9.34 23.01 10.19
C LYS A 156 9.51 22.51 11.63
N GLY A 157 10.52 21.68 11.90
CA GLY A 157 10.76 21.07 13.21
C GLY A 157 9.85 19.88 13.53
N TYR A 158 9.18 19.28 12.52
CA TYR A 158 8.33 18.12 12.74
C TYR A 158 9.16 16.85 12.92
N ASP A 159 8.81 16.03 13.90
CA ASP A 159 9.43 14.73 14.13
C ASP A 159 8.70 13.67 13.29
N PRO A 160 9.36 13.05 12.29
CA PRO A 160 8.72 12.06 11.42
C PRO A 160 8.19 10.83 12.17
N ARG A 161 8.68 10.55 13.39
CA ARG A 161 8.14 9.47 14.23
C ARG A 161 6.68 9.70 14.62
N GLN A 162 6.22 10.94 14.65
CA GLN A 162 4.82 11.25 14.96
C GLN A 162 3.84 10.82 13.86
N MET A 163 4.33 10.39 12.69
CA MET A 163 3.49 9.77 11.66
C MET A 163 3.05 8.35 12.03
N LEU A 164 3.72 7.71 12.97
CA LEU A 164 3.50 6.31 13.33
C LEU A 164 3.21 6.18 14.83
N ALA A 165 2.29 5.29 15.19
CA ALA A 165 2.00 4.96 16.59
C ALA A 165 2.88 3.80 17.12
N VAL A 166 3.56 3.08 16.23
CA VAL A 166 4.47 1.96 16.53
C VAL A 166 5.80 2.22 15.86
N HIS A 167 6.89 1.87 16.52
CA HIS A 167 8.25 2.19 16.05
C HIS A 167 9.18 0.99 15.92
N GLU A 168 8.87 -0.14 16.55
CA GLU A 168 9.68 -1.34 16.39
C GLU A 168 9.38 -1.99 15.05
N THR A 169 10.43 -2.25 14.27
CA THR A 169 10.32 -2.83 12.94
C THR A 169 10.44 -4.37 12.95
N VAL A 170 9.94 -5.01 11.90
CA VAL A 170 10.17 -6.43 11.63
C VAL A 170 11.66 -6.73 11.52
N HIS A 171 12.44 -5.82 10.94
CA HIS A 171 13.89 -5.96 10.78
C HIS A 171 14.62 -6.04 12.13
N GLN A 172 14.22 -5.21 13.10
CA GLN A 172 14.77 -5.26 14.46
C GLN A 172 14.39 -6.57 15.18
N ARG A 173 13.15 -7.05 14.96
CA ARG A 173 12.73 -8.37 15.50
C ARG A 173 13.54 -9.51 14.90
N LEU A 174 13.71 -9.54 13.58
CA LEU A 174 14.52 -10.55 12.87
C LEU A 174 15.99 -10.52 13.31
N ALA A 175 16.55 -9.33 13.51
CA ALA A 175 17.94 -9.20 13.97
C ALA A 175 18.20 -9.87 15.34
N ARG A 176 17.21 -9.87 16.26
CA ARG A 176 17.31 -10.60 17.53
C ARG A 176 17.45 -12.12 17.38
N HIS A 177 17.01 -12.66 16.25
CA HIS A 177 17.15 -14.07 15.89
C HIS A 177 18.35 -14.36 14.97
N GLY A 178 19.25 -13.38 14.79
CA GLY A 178 20.41 -13.52 13.92
C GLY A 178 20.07 -13.55 12.42
N VAL A 179 18.85 -13.12 12.03
CA VAL A 179 18.42 -13.01 10.63
C VAL A 179 18.80 -11.64 10.10
N ARG A 180 19.53 -11.61 8.99
CA ARG A 180 19.86 -10.35 8.29
C ARG A 180 18.68 -9.89 7.46
N SER A 181 18.39 -8.58 7.48
CA SER A 181 17.39 -7.96 6.61
C SER A 181 18.08 -7.00 5.65
N ILE A 182 17.87 -7.18 4.34
CA ILE A 182 18.46 -6.32 3.29
C ILE A 182 17.32 -5.75 2.44
N GLN A 183 17.25 -4.41 2.39
CA GLN A 183 16.22 -3.66 1.66
C GLN A 183 16.85 -2.98 0.43
N PHE A 184 16.37 -3.32 -0.76
CA PHE A 184 16.80 -2.68 -2.00
C PHE A 184 15.85 -1.51 -2.29
N ALA A 185 16.36 -0.29 -2.16
CA ALA A 185 15.56 0.93 -2.27
C ALA A 185 16.15 1.90 -3.29
N HIS A 186 15.29 2.55 -4.08
CA HIS A 186 15.74 3.55 -5.04
C HIS A 186 16.38 4.74 -4.31
N ARG A 187 17.51 5.22 -4.84
CA ARG A 187 18.35 6.26 -4.20
C ARG A 187 17.62 7.56 -3.87
N SER A 188 16.53 7.88 -4.61
CA SER A 188 15.77 9.11 -4.36
C SER A 188 15.08 9.15 -3.00
N TYR A 189 14.65 8.00 -2.46
CA TYR A 189 13.95 7.92 -1.19
C TYR A 189 14.60 7.00 -0.15
N ALA A 190 15.64 6.25 -0.51
CA ALA A 190 16.30 5.30 0.40
C ALA A 190 16.79 5.92 1.73
N SER A 191 17.00 7.23 1.77
CA SER A 191 17.45 7.97 2.96
C SER A 191 16.44 8.99 3.48
N SER A 192 15.18 8.97 2.98
CA SER A 192 14.13 9.86 3.46
C SER A 192 13.85 9.67 4.94
N ALA A 193 13.27 10.69 5.57
CA ALA A 193 12.90 10.64 6.98
C ALA A 193 11.97 9.47 7.29
N PHE A 194 11.00 9.19 6.42
CA PHE A 194 10.08 8.07 6.55
C PHE A 194 10.79 6.72 6.45
N ASN A 195 11.58 6.51 5.38
CA ASN A 195 12.25 5.22 5.16
C ASN A 195 13.24 4.87 6.28
N LYS A 196 13.94 5.84 6.86
CA LYS A 196 14.80 5.59 8.02
C LYS A 196 14.07 4.99 9.22
N ILE A 197 12.77 5.25 9.36
CA ILE A 197 11.98 4.69 10.46
C ILE A 197 11.58 3.26 10.12
N ILE A 198 10.93 3.02 8.97
CA ILE A 198 10.37 1.71 8.64
C ILE A 198 11.45 0.67 8.26
N GLN A 199 12.65 1.12 7.90
CA GLN A 199 13.80 0.25 7.58
C GLN A 199 14.81 0.14 8.74
N ALA A 200 14.49 0.68 9.93
CA ALA A 200 15.39 0.58 11.09
C ALA A 200 15.71 -0.89 11.39
N GLY A 201 16.99 -1.22 11.48
CA GLY A 201 17.48 -2.59 11.66
C GLY A 201 17.78 -3.36 10.37
N ALA A 202 17.44 -2.81 9.19
CA ALA A 202 17.81 -3.37 7.90
C ALA A 202 19.10 -2.74 7.33
N GLU A 203 19.81 -3.52 6.53
CA GLU A 203 20.83 -3.02 5.61
C GLU A 203 20.15 -2.47 4.36
N VAL A 204 20.52 -1.25 3.91
CA VAL A 204 19.89 -0.62 2.76
C VAL A 204 20.83 -0.58 1.57
N VAL A 205 20.48 -1.30 0.52
CA VAL A 205 21.19 -1.32 -0.76
C VAL A 205 20.50 -0.36 -1.73
N ARG A 206 21.20 0.73 -2.09
CA ARG A 206 20.65 1.77 -2.98
C ARG A 206 20.84 1.40 -4.43
N HIS A 207 19.84 1.74 -5.25
CA HIS A 207 19.90 1.58 -6.70
C HIS A 207 19.27 2.78 -7.43
N SER A 208 19.49 2.86 -8.73
CA SER A 208 18.95 3.92 -9.60
C SER A 208 18.06 3.39 -10.71
N THR A 209 18.29 2.16 -11.15
CA THR A 209 17.55 1.52 -12.23
C THR A 209 17.10 0.12 -11.81
N LEU A 210 16.10 -0.41 -12.50
CA LEU A 210 15.62 -1.77 -12.29
C LEU A 210 16.75 -2.80 -12.50
N ALA A 211 17.48 -2.68 -13.61
CA ALA A 211 18.56 -3.61 -13.92
C ALA A 211 19.64 -3.62 -12.84
N GLU A 212 20.06 -2.44 -12.36
CA GLU A 212 21.01 -2.32 -11.24
C GLU A 212 20.47 -2.99 -9.96
N ALA A 213 19.20 -2.74 -9.63
CA ALA A 213 18.56 -3.34 -8.46
C ALA A 213 18.57 -4.87 -8.53
N LEU A 214 18.17 -5.42 -9.68
CA LEU A 214 18.08 -6.88 -9.89
C LEU A 214 19.45 -7.55 -9.92
N VAL A 215 20.48 -6.91 -10.51
CA VAL A 215 21.87 -7.43 -10.48
C VAL A 215 22.36 -7.46 -9.03
N LYS A 216 22.25 -6.35 -8.29
CA LYS A 216 22.64 -6.29 -6.88
C LYS A 216 21.90 -7.32 -6.03
N LEU A 217 20.59 -7.48 -6.26
CA LEU A 217 19.79 -8.51 -5.57
C LEU A 217 20.34 -9.92 -5.85
N LYS A 218 20.60 -10.26 -7.12
CA LYS A 218 21.15 -11.56 -7.52
C LYS A 218 22.51 -11.83 -6.89
N GLU A 219 23.43 -10.86 -6.94
CA GLU A 219 24.76 -10.94 -6.31
C GLU A 219 24.63 -11.17 -4.80
N THR A 220 23.80 -10.36 -4.11
CA THR A 220 23.56 -10.49 -2.67
C THR A 220 23.00 -11.86 -2.30
N ILE A 221 22.02 -12.41 -3.07
CA ILE A 221 21.47 -13.76 -2.83
C ILE A 221 22.57 -14.82 -2.92
N SER A 222 23.51 -14.67 -3.85
CA SER A 222 24.59 -15.63 -4.09
C SER A 222 25.69 -15.57 -3.03
N GLU A 223 25.96 -14.39 -2.48
CA GLU A 223 27.04 -14.14 -1.54
C GLU A 223 26.64 -14.32 -0.07
N ILE A 224 25.34 -14.03 0.25
CA ILE A 224 24.89 -14.04 1.64
C ILE A 224 24.83 -15.45 2.20
N THR A 225 25.41 -15.61 3.38
CA THR A 225 25.37 -16.84 4.16
C THR A 225 24.45 -16.70 5.37
N GLY A 226 23.85 -17.81 5.83
CA GLY A 226 22.93 -17.81 6.96
C GLY A 226 21.53 -17.34 6.59
N LYS A 227 20.73 -17.06 7.63
CA LYS A 227 19.32 -16.67 7.46
C LYS A 227 19.19 -15.21 7.06
N ALA A 228 18.40 -14.95 6.01
CA ALA A 228 18.20 -13.59 5.51
C ALA A 228 16.83 -13.35 4.90
N TRP A 229 16.34 -12.12 5.06
CA TRP A 229 15.21 -11.54 4.30
C TRP A 229 15.72 -10.44 3.38
N LEU A 230 15.60 -10.64 2.08
CA LEU A 230 15.91 -9.66 1.05
C LEU A 230 14.60 -9.13 0.46
N SER A 231 14.42 -7.82 0.38
CA SER A 231 13.20 -7.23 -0.20
C SER A 231 13.55 -6.16 -1.22
N LEU A 232 12.99 -6.28 -2.41
CA LEU A 232 13.07 -5.27 -3.47
C LEU A 232 11.67 -4.70 -3.72
N TYR A 233 11.50 -3.40 -3.45
CA TYR A 233 10.33 -2.63 -3.85
C TYR A 233 10.56 -1.97 -5.20
N TRP A 234 9.58 -2.12 -6.12
CA TRP A 234 9.60 -1.47 -7.43
C TRP A 234 8.30 -0.75 -7.72
N GLY A 235 8.34 0.60 -7.77
CA GLY A 235 7.18 1.47 -8.00
C GLY A 235 7.03 1.96 -9.45
N GLY A 236 7.77 1.40 -10.42
CA GLY A 236 7.71 1.89 -11.80
C GLY A 236 6.37 1.63 -12.49
N ILE A 237 5.77 0.45 -12.24
CA ILE A 237 4.49 0.05 -12.83
C ILE A 237 3.37 0.97 -12.32
N ASP A 238 3.33 1.22 -11.00
CA ASP A 238 2.40 2.14 -10.37
C ASP A 238 2.52 3.57 -10.91
N ALA A 239 3.75 4.09 -10.98
CA ALA A 239 4.00 5.45 -11.46
C ALA A 239 3.50 5.66 -12.91
N ILE A 240 3.65 4.66 -13.77
CA ILE A 240 3.15 4.70 -15.15
C ILE A 240 1.62 4.53 -15.18
N ALA A 241 1.05 3.67 -14.33
CA ALA A 241 -0.40 3.54 -14.20
C ALA A 241 -1.05 4.85 -13.73
N HIS A 242 -0.46 5.56 -12.79
CA HIS A 242 -0.92 6.91 -12.40
C HIS A 242 -0.86 7.91 -13.57
N ALA A 243 0.24 7.94 -14.29
CA ALA A 243 0.48 8.96 -15.32
C ALA A 243 -0.35 8.75 -16.59
N TYR A 244 -0.59 7.52 -17.00
CA TYR A 244 -1.20 7.19 -18.30
C TYR A 244 -2.43 6.29 -18.19
N GLY A 245 -2.70 5.72 -17.03
CA GLY A 245 -3.77 4.78 -16.75
C GLY A 245 -3.37 3.33 -16.91
N PRO A 246 -3.94 2.44 -16.08
CA PRO A 246 -3.78 1.00 -16.22
C PRO A 246 -4.38 0.51 -17.55
N GLY A 247 -3.84 -0.59 -18.11
CA GLY A 247 -4.30 -1.20 -19.38
C GLY A 247 -3.87 -0.44 -20.63
N THR A 248 -3.13 0.65 -20.54
CA THR A 248 -2.60 1.39 -21.70
C THR A 248 -1.31 0.76 -22.23
N SER A 249 -0.91 1.12 -23.47
CA SER A 249 0.36 0.65 -24.04
C SER A 249 1.59 1.10 -23.21
N TYR A 250 1.51 2.23 -22.53
CA TYR A 250 2.55 2.70 -21.61
C TYR A 250 2.69 1.76 -20.42
N HIS A 251 1.56 1.42 -19.79
CA HIS A 251 1.51 0.50 -18.65
C HIS A 251 1.97 -0.91 -19.05
N ALA A 252 1.47 -1.45 -20.17
CA ALA A 252 1.91 -2.72 -20.71
C ALA A 252 3.42 -2.74 -21.02
N GLY A 253 3.96 -1.64 -21.54
CA GLY A 253 5.38 -1.47 -21.80
C GLY A 253 6.23 -1.53 -20.54
N GLU A 254 5.80 -0.89 -19.44
CA GLU A 254 6.52 -0.92 -18.16
C GLU A 254 6.46 -2.32 -17.54
N ILE A 255 5.31 -3.00 -17.57
CA ILE A 255 5.17 -4.40 -17.13
C ILE A 255 6.13 -5.30 -17.91
N ALA A 256 6.17 -5.16 -19.25
CA ALA A 256 7.08 -5.94 -20.09
C ALA A 256 8.55 -5.64 -19.78
N SER A 257 8.89 -4.37 -19.56
CA SER A 257 10.25 -3.94 -19.19
C SER A 257 10.68 -4.60 -17.87
N PHE A 258 9.81 -4.60 -16.86
CA PHE A 258 10.10 -5.25 -15.58
C PHE A 258 10.37 -6.74 -15.73
N TRP A 259 9.42 -7.49 -16.29
CA TRP A 259 9.52 -8.95 -16.34
C TRP A 259 10.59 -9.45 -17.30
N GLN A 260 10.79 -8.81 -18.46
CA GLN A 260 11.88 -9.17 -19.38
C GLN A 260 13.26 -8.92 -18.76
N THR A 261 13.44 -7.81 -18.04
CA THR A 261 14.68 -7.52 -17.33
C THR A 261 14.92 -8.51 -16.21
N PHE A 262 13.87 -8.85 -15.44
CA PHE A 262 13.92 -9.87 -14.40
C PHE A 262 14.30 -11.23 -14.97
N ASP A 263 13.60 -11.70 -16.01
CA ASP A 263 13.85 -12.97 -16.67
C ASP A 263 15.26 -13.09 -17.24
N TYR A 264 15.80 -11.99 -17.79
CA TYR A 264 17.15 -11.95 -18.31
C TYR A 264 18.20 -12.11 -17.20
N ILE A 265 18.05 -11.37 -16.10
CA ILE A 265 19.04 -11.35 -15.00
C ILE A 265 18.98 -12.65 -14.18
N PHE A 266 17.77 -13.17 -13.93
CA PHE A 266 17.56 -14.37 -13.10
C PHE A 266 17.55 -15.70 -13.87
N ARG A 267 17.85 -15.66 -15.18
CA ARG A 267 17.82 -16.85 -16.06
C ARG A 267 18.61 -18.05 -15.53
N ASP A 268 19.77 -17.81 -14.94
CA ASP A 268 20.72 -18.84 -14.52
C ASP A 268 21.07 -18.71 -13.03
N ILE A 269 20.11 -18.35 -12.20
CA ILE A 269 20.33 -18.31 -10.76
C ILE A 269 20.27 -19.75 -10.19
N GLY A 270 21.41 -20.36 -10.00
CA GLY A 270 21.53 -21.71 -9.44
C GLY A 270 21.50 -21.76 -7.91
N VAL A 271 20.86 -20.80 -7.24
CA VAL A 271 20.84 -20.74 -5.77
C VAL A 271 19.72 -21.62 -5.24
N THR A 272 20.09 -22.58 -4.44
CA THR A 272 19.18 -23.43 -3.66
C THR A 272 18.91 -22.80 -2.30
N ASP A 273 17.87 -23.27 -1.59
CA ASP A 273 17.55 -22.84 -0.22
C ASP A 273 17.08 -21.37 -0.12
N THR A 274 16.42 -20.91 -1.18
CA THR A 274 15.85 -19.57 -1.29
C THR A 274 14.39 -19.66 -1.72
N LEU A 275 13.50 -19.07 -0.90
CA LEU A 275 12.08 -18.92 -1.24
C LEU A 275 11.86 -17.56 -1.87
N TYR A 276 11.28 -17.52 -3.06
CA TYR A 276 10.92 -16.29 -3.77
C TYR A 276 9.44 -16.01 -3.58
N LEU A 277 9.14 -14.83 -3.07
CA LEU A 277 7.80 -14.31 -2.85
C LEU A 277 7.58 -13.11 -3.78
N PHE A 278 6.43 -13.07 -4.45
CA PHE A 278 6.00 -11.98 -5.31
C PHE A 278 4.70 -11.42 -4.74
N THR A 279 4.64 -10.11 -4.52
CA THR A 279 3.42 -9.46 -4.02
C THR A 279 3.26 -8.07 -4.62
N ALA A 280 2.06 -7.54 -4.50
CA ALA A 280 1.73 -6.14 -4.70
C ALA A 280 0.98 -5.63 -3.47
N ASP A 281 0.91 -4.34 -3.31
CA ASP A 281 0.15 -3.67 -2.24
C ASP A 281 -1.33 -3.48 -2.61
N HIS A 282 -1.61 -3.26 -3.90
CA HIS A 282 -2.95 -3.03 -4.48
C HIS A 282 -2.95 -3.31 -5.98
N GLY A 283 -4.09 -3.13 -6.61
CA GLY A 283 -4.23 -2.96 -8.04
C GLY A 283 -4.54 -1.50 -8.40
N HIS A 284 -5.13 -1.26 -9.58
CA HIS A 284 -5.36 0.09 -10.10
C HIS A 284 -6.70 0.19 -10.83
N VAL A 285 -7.34 1.38 -10.76
CA VAL A 285 -8.52 1.72 -11.55
C VAL A 285 -8.24 2.91 -12.46
N TYR A 286 -8.89 2.93 -13.63
CA TYR A 286 -8.79 4.01 -14.61
C TYR A 286 -9.97 4.97 -14.51
N VAL A 287 -9.70 6.26 -14.48
CA VAL A 287 -10.69 7.34 -14.74
C VAL A 287 -10.00 8.47 -15.48
N ASP A 288 -10.65 9.03 -16.50
CA ASP A 288 -10.17 10.27 -17.13
C ASP A 288 -10.16 11.41 -16.09
N PRO A 289 -9.03 12.04 -15.79
CA PRO A 289 -8.94 13.08 -14.75
C PRO A 289 -9.85 14.29 -15.03
N ARG A 290 -10.27 14.51 -16.28
CA ARG A 290 -11.25 15.54 -16.63
C ARG A 290 -12.66 15.24 -16.11
N GLN A 291 -12.92 13.99 -15.73
CA GLN A 291 -14.17 13.52 -15.15
C GLN A 291 -14.14 13.49 -13.62
N THR A 292 -13.02 13.92 -13.00
CA THR A 292 -12.93 14.00 -11.53
C THR A 292 -14.02 14.95 -11.00
N ILE A 293 -14.78 14.44 -10.03
CA ILE A 293 -15.86 15.18 -9.36
C ILE A 293 -15.24 15.90 -8.17
N TYR A 294 -15.18 17.22 -8.21
CA TYR A 294 -14.68 18.01 -7.09
C TYR A 294 -15.83 18.41 -6.15
N LEU A 295 -15.76 17.96 -4.90
CA LEU A 295 -16.79 18.15 -3.87
C LEU A 295 -17.10 19.62 -3.66
N ASN A 296 -16.09 20.43 -3.44
CA ASN A 296 -16.22 21.87 -3.16
C ASN A 296 -16.54 22.74 -4.39
N GLU A 297 -16.30 22.26 -5.60
CA GLU A 297 -16.77 22.94 -6.81
C GLU A 297 -18.26 22.69 -7.06
N ARG A 298 -18.73 21.47 -6.77
CA ARG A 298 -20.15 21.12 -6.89
C ARG A 298 -20.99 21.71 -5.75
N VAL A 299 -20.42 21.78 -4.54
CA VAL A 299 -21.07 22.32 -3.33
C VAL A 299 -20.09 23.27 -2.62
N PRO A 300 -19.99 24.54 -3.05
CA PRO A 300 -19.02 25.49 -2.47
C PRO A 300 -19.16 25.70 -0.96
N ALA A 301 -20.35 25.55 -0.40
CA ALA A 301 -20.61 25.66 1.03
C ALA A 301 -19.83 24.63 1.89
N LEU A 302 -19.36 23.53 1.31
CA LEU A 302 -18.55 22.54 2.04
C LEU A 302 -17.26 23.14 2.60
N ALA A 303 -16.70 24.16 1.97
CA ALA A 303 -15.50 24.83 2.47
C ALA A 303 -15.72 25.50 3.84
N GLU A 304 -16.94 25.95 4.11
CA GLU A 304 -17.32 26.55 5.41
C GLU A 304 -17.48 25.51 6.51
N PHE A 305 -17.55 24.24 6.18
CA PHE A 305 -17.73 23.12 7.12
C PHE A 305 -16.40 22.59 7.66
N LEU A 306 -15.30 22.91 6.98
CA LEU A 306 -13.97 22.48 7.42
C LEU A 306 -13.61 23.13 8.76
N PRO A 307 -13.06 22.36 9.70
CA PRO A 307 -12.51 22.94 10.93
C PRO A 307 -11.20 23.68 10.64
N MET A 308 -10.87 24.63 11.50
CA MET A 308 -9.60 25.34 11.42
C MET A 308 -8.58 24.67 12.34
N SER A 309 -7.36 24.54 11.82
CA SER A 309 -6.23 24.06 12.60
C SER A 309 -5.78 25.09 13.65
N PRO A 310 -4.93 24.71 14.63
CA PRO A 310 -4.34 25.66 15.56
C PRO A 310 -3.55 26.79 14.88
N THR A 311 -3.12 26.61 13.65
CA THR A 311 -2.41 27.62 12.85
C THR A 311 -3.35 28.48 11.99
N ALA A 312 -4.67 28.40 12.23
CA ALA A 312 -5.73 29.11 11.52
C ALA A 312 -5.80 28.80 10.00
N ASN A 313 -5.37 27.63 9.58
CA ASN A 313 -5.60 27.11 8.22
C ASN A 313 -6.74 26.09 8.23
N PRO A 314 -7.54 25.98 7.16
CA PRO A 314 -8.51 24.89 7.03
C PRO A 314 -7.82 23.51 7.12
N ILE A 315 -8.45 22.58 7.82
CA ILE A 315 -8.05 21.17 7.75
C ILE A 315 -8.69 20.59 6.49
N TYR A 316 -7.93 20.57 5.41
CA TYR A 316 -8.37 20.00 4.14
C TYR A 316 -8.65 18.49 4.26
N PRO A 317 -9.50 17.91 3.37
CA PRO A 317 -9.65 16.46 3.31
C PRO A 317 -8.31 15.76 3.08
N SER A 318 -8.12 14.63 3.76
CA SER A 318 -7.01 13.71 3.58
C SER A 318 -7.44 12.51 2.71
N GLY A 319 -6.49 11.62 2.36
CA GLY A 319 -6.75 10.50 1.47
C GLY A 319 -6.35 10.74 0.02
N SER A 320 -7.11 10.19 -0.89
CA SER A 320 -6.91 10.23 -2.34
C SER A 320 -8.24 10.40 -3.08
N PRO A 321 -8.25 10.54 -4.44
CA PRO A 321 -9.50 10.55 -5.21
C PRO A 321 -10.34 9.26 -5.12
N ARG A 322 -9.86 8.21 -4.41
CA ARG A 322 -10.54 6.93 -4.23
C ARG A 322 -10.99 6.67 -2.79
N ASP A 323 -10.47 7.46 -1.83
CA ASP A 323 -10.76 7.32 -0.40
C ASP A 323 -10.56 8.67 0.29
N ILE A 324 -11.64 9.34 0.61
CA ILE A 324 -11.59 10.69 1.19
C ILE A 324 -11.99 10.64 2.65
N PHE A 325 -11.16 11.25 3.50
CA PHE A 325 -11.38 11.41 4.92
C PHE A 325 -11.55 12.90 5.22
N MET A 326 -12.76 13.29 5.58
CA MET A 326 -13.12 14.69 5.76
C MET A 326 -13.36 15.01 7.24
N HIS A 327 -12.58 15.94 7.78
CA HIS A 327 -12.87 16.56 9.06
C HIS A 327 -13.97 17.62 8.88
N VAL A 328 -14.94 17.64 9.79
CA VAL A 328 -16.07 18.56 9.75
C VAL A 328 -16.29 19.17 11.14
N ARG A 329 -16.62 20.46 11.18
CA ARG A 329 -17.01 21.10 12.45
C ARG A 329 -18.20 20.37 13.07
N PRO A 330 -18.17 20.00 14.37
CA PRO A 330 -19.18 19.15 14.99
C PRO A 330 -20.61 19.64 14.79
N GLU A 331 -20.84 20.95 14.86
CA GLU A 331 -22.15 21.59 14.66
C GLU A 331 -22.67 21.55 13.21
N ARG A 332 -21.78 21.23 12.25
CA ARG A 332 -22.11 21.13 10.83
C ARG A 332 -22.14 19.68 10.30
N PHE A 333 -21.84 18.70 11.15
CA PHE A 333 -21.70 17.29 10.75
C PHE A 333 -22.97 16.75 10.08
N ALA A 334 -24.13 16.88 10.74
CA ALA A 334 -25.39 16.34 10.19
C ALA A 334 -25.79 17.00 8.86
N GLU A 335 -25.54 18.29 8.71
CA GLU A 335 -25.79 19.04 7.49
C GLU A 335 -24.85 18.60 6.38
N ALA A 336 -23.53 18.49 6.66
CA ALA A 336 -22.51 18.03 5.72
C ALA A 336 -22.85 16.63 5.18
N LEU A 337 -23.14 15.68 6.08
CA LEU A 337 -23.49 14.31 5.72
C LEU A 337 -24.74 14.25 4.84
N THR A 338 -25.78 15.04 5.17
CA THR A 338 -27.01 15.10 4.39
C THR A 338 -26.78 15.66 2.99
N ILE A 339 -26.01 16.75 2.87
CA ILE A 339 -25.69 17.39 1.58
C ILE A 339 -24.84 16.46 0.72
N LEU A 340 -23.80 15.86 1.30
CA LEU A 340 -22.90 14.96 0.59
C LEU A 340 -23.65 13.74 0.05
N ARG A 341 -24.44 13.06 0.89
CA ARG A 341 -25.24 11.90 0.47
C ARG A 341 -26.25 12.23 -0.63
N ARG A 342 -26.94 13.38 -0.52
CA ARG A 342 -27.90 13.81 -1.53
C ARG A 342 -27.24 14.13 -2.87
N THR A 343 -26.03 14.72 -2.84
CA THR A 343 -25.38 15.24 -4.06
C THR A 343 -24.48 14.21 -4.73
N PHE A 344 -23.88 13.29 -3.98
CA PHE A 344 -22.85 12.38 -4.47
C PHE A 344 -23.12 10.90 -4.16
N GLY A 345 -24.27 10.56 -3.54
CA GLY A 345 -24.58 9.19 -3.15
C GLY A 345 -24.79 8.21 -4.31
N ASP A 346 -24.94 8.72 -5.54
CA ASP A 346 -25.00 7.92 -6.77
C ASP A 346 -23.60 7.53 -7.31
N VAL A 347 -22.56 8.24 -6.88
CA VAL A 347 -21.17 8.03 -7.34
C VAL A 347 -20.21 7.57 -6.25
N ALA A 348 -20.61 7.64 -4.98
CA ALA A 348 -19.78 7.24 -3.84
C ALA A 348 -20.62 6.78 -2.64
N LEU A 349 -20.07 5.86 -1.86
CA LEU A 349 -20.50 5.58 -0.49
C LEU A 349 -20.07 6.74 0.42
N ILE A 350 -21.00 7.33 1.17
CA ILE A 350 -20.74 8.46 2.05
C ILE A 350 -21.30 8.15 3.44
N GLU A 351 -20.40 7.94 4.38
CA GLU A 351 -20.76 7.47 5.71
C GLU A 351 -19.96 8.18 6.82
N PRO A 352 -20.50 8.22 8.05
CA PRO A 352 -19.70 8.53 9.20
C PRO A 352 -18.49 7.59 9.29
N ILE A 353 -17.35 8.08 9.76
CA ILE A 353 -16.13 7.27 9.88
C ILE A 353 -16.35 6.07 10.82
N GLU A 354 -17.26 6.17 11.77
CA GLU A 354 -17.65 5.10 12.68
C GLU A 354 -18.09 3.84 11.92
N MET A 355 -18.76 4.00 10.78
CA MET A 355 -19.16 2.84 9.94
C MET A 355 -17.92 2.05 9.49
N ALA A 356 -16.85 2.74 9.04
CA ALA A 356 -15.62 2.07 8.64
C ALA A 356 -14.94 1.34 9.82
N LEU A 357 -15.01 1.92 11.01
CA LEU A 357 -14.48 1.32 12.23
C LEU A 357 -15.30 0.11 12.67
N ASP A 358 -16.63 0.20 12.64
CA ASP A 358 -17.56 -0.89 12.98
C ASP A 358 -17.44 -2.06 11.98
N GLN A 359 -17.24 -1.76 10.70
CA GLN A 359 -16.97 -2.75 9.66
C GLN A 359 -15.52 -3.25 9.64
N GLN A 360 -14.68 -2.78 10.57
CA GLN A 360 -13.26 -3.16 10.71
C GLN A 360 -12.44 -2.95 9.41
N LEU A 361 -12.74 -1.89 8.64
CA LEU A 361 -12.07 -1.67 7.35
C LEU A 361 -10.56 -1.41 7.49
N PHE A 362 -10.09 -0.90 8.63
CA PHE A 362 -8.65 -0.69 8.92
C PHE A 362 -7.98 -1.88 9.65
N GLY A 363 -8.73 -2.91 9.94
CA GLY A 363 -8.34 -4.06 10.76
C GLY A 363 -9.24 -4.24 11.98
N PRO A 364 -9.05 -5.34 12.74
CA PRO A 364 -9.85 -5.62 13.93
C PRO A 364 -9.63 -4.57 15.03
N GLN A 365 -10.64 -4.42 15.87
CA GLN A 365 -10.60 -3.57 17.06
C GLN A 365 -9.69 -4.18 18.16
N PRO A 366 -9.06 -3.40 19.06
CA PRO A 366 -9.15 -1.92 19.11
C PRO A 366 -8.21 -1.23 18.12
N ILE A 367 -8.60 -0.04 17.66
CA ILE A 367 -7.73 0.83 16.85
C ILE A 367 -6.90 1.74 17.76
N SER A 368 -5.75 2.22 17.26
CA SER A 368 -4.93 3.19 17.97
C SER A 368 -5.65 4.54 18.10
N PRO A 369 -5.50 5.24 19.24
CA PRO A 369 -6.04 6.60 19.40
C PRO A 369 -5.50 7.57 18.35
N GLU A 370 -4.29 7.36 17.86
CA GLU A 370 -3.67 8.15 16.80
C GLU A 370 -4.44 8.02 15.50
N LEU A 371 -4.79 6.81 15.09
CA LEU A 371 -5.59 6.60 13.89
C LEU A 371 -6.92 7.33 14.00
N ARG A 372 -7.67 7.14 15.09
CA ARG A 372 -8.99 7.75 15.25
C ARG A 372 -8.94 9.28 15.12
N ARG A 373 -7.88 9.94 15.62
CA ARG A 373 -7.71 11.40 15.52
C ARG A 373 -7.38 11.88 14.11
N ARG A 374 -6.90 11.00 13.22
CA ARG A 374 -6.48 11.34 11.85
C ARG A 374 -7.58 11.15 10.82
N LEU A 375 -8.49 10.20 11.06
CA LEU A 375 -9.49 9.76 10.08
C LEU A 375 -10.60 10.80 9.79
N GLY A 376 -10.75 11.83 10.63
CA GLY A 376 -11.85 12.79 10.46
C GLY A 376 -13.20 12.22 10.89
N ASP A 377 -14.27 12.73 10.27
CA ASP A 377 -15.65 12.49 10.66
C ASP A 377 -16.48 11.80 9.58
N ILE A 378 -16.19 12.07 8.30
CA ILE A 378 -16.92 11.52 7.15
C ILE A 378 -15.93 10.81 6.22
N LEU A 379 -16.26 9.56 5.86
CA LEU A 379 -15.61 8.77 4.83
C LEU A 379 -16.40 8.85 3.54
N ILE A 380 -15.70 9.07 2.40
CA ILE A 380 -16.28 9.06 1.06
C ILE A 380 -15.48 8.07 0.21
N LEU A 381 -16.14 7.01 -0.26
CA LEU A 381 -15.54 5.96 -1.08
C LEU A 381 -16.20 5.93 -2.45
N PRO A 382 -15.56 6.42 -3.50
CA PRO A 382 -16.11 6.38 -4.86
C PRO A 382 -16.34 4.96 -5.36
N PHE A 383 -17.44 4.74 -6.08
CA PHE A 383 -17.73 3.51 -6.82
C PHE A 383 -16.82 3.38 -8.05
N ALA A 384 -16.83 2.21 -8.71
CA ALA A 384 -16.05 2.00 -9.93
C ALA A 384 -16.36 3.07 -10.99
N GLY A 385 -15.34 3.47 -11.74
CA GLY A 385 -15.46 4.48 -12.78
C GLY A 385 -15.53 5.94 -12.30
N HIS A 386 -15.40 6.19 -11.00
CA HIS A 386 -15.44 7.53 -10.45
C HIS A 386 -14.19 7.91 -9.67
N PHE A 387 -13.71 9.16 -9.87
CA PHE A 387 -12.81 9.86 -8.97
C PHE A 387 -13.58 11.03 -8.35
N VAL A 388 -13.56 11.08 -7.03
CA VAL A 388 -14.12 12.19 -6.25
C VAL A 388 -12.97 12.82 -5.47
N TRP A 389 -12.87 14.13 -5.43
CA TRP A 389 -11.77 14.77 -4.73
C TRP A 389 -12.15 16.18 -4.23
N TRP A 390 -11.21 16.81 -3.59
CA TRP A 390 -11.26 18.23 -3.22
C TRP A 390 -10.34 19.02 -4.14
N HIS A 391 -10.78 20.17 -4.62
CA HIS A 391 -9.94 21.07 -5.40
C HIS A 391 -9.47 22.24 -4.55
N GLU A 392 -8.16 22.38 -4.39
CA GLU A 392 -7.54 23.56 -3.80
C GLU A 392 -6.35 23.97 -4.67
N PRO A 393 -6.37 25.16 -5.29
CA PRO A 393 -5.33 25.58 -6.22
C PRO A 393 -3.93 25.51 -5.63
N GLY A 394 -3.04 24.75 -6.28
CA GLY A 394 -1.65 24.57 -5.84
C GLY A 394 -1.44 23.56 -4.71
N LEU A 395 -2.50 23.08 -4.05
CA LEU A 395 -2.42 22.13 -2.92
C LEU A 395 -3.01 20.76 -3.29
N LEU A 396 -4.28 20.72 -3.69
CA LEU A 396 -5.02 19.50 -3.98
C LEU A 396 -5.67 19.58 -5.37
N ASN A 397 -5.35 18.61 -6.20
CA ASN A 397 -6.00 18.39 -7.50
C ASN A 397 -5.82 16.92 -7.92
N SER A 398 -6.56 16.47 -8.91
CA SER A 398 -6.38 15.16 -9.54
C SER A 398 -5.97 15.36 -11.01
N ARG A 399 -4.83 14.77 -11.39
CA ARG A 399 -4.32 14.78 -12.77
C ARG A 399 -3.99 13.38 -13.27
N ASN A 400 -4.11 12.40 -12.41
CA ASN A 400 -3.78 11.02 -12.67
C ASN A 400 -4.88 10.33 -13.45
N TYR A 401 -4.52 9.51 -14.43
CA TYR A 401 -5.44 8.64 -15.17
C TYR A 401 -5.71 7.33 -14.45
N GLY A 402 -4.78 6.87 -13.62
CA GLY A 402 -4.95 5.73 -12.74
C GLY A 402 -4.86 6.16 -11.28
N ASN A 403 -5.60 5.48 -10.41
CA ASN A 403 -5.52 5.70 -8.98
C ASN A 403 -5.96 4.43 -8.22
N HIS A 404 -5.73 4.44 -6.92
CA HIS A 404 -6.03 3.36 -5.99
C HIS A 404 -6.32 3.97 -4.60
N GLY A 405 -6.66 3.16 -3.63
CA GLY A 405 -7.01 3.60 -2.26
C GLY A 405 -8.39 3.12 -1.84
N GLY A 406 -9.26 2.84 -2.83
CA GLY A 406 -10.64 2.41 -2.62
C GLY A 406 -10.80 0.93 -2.30
N LEU A 407 -12.05 0.49 -2.39
CA LEU A 407 -12.51 -0.85 -2.05
C LEU A 407 -13.10 -1.62 -3.25
N THR A 408 -12.85 -1.18 -4.49
CA THR A 408 -13.25 -2.03 -5.63
C THR A 408 -12.36 -3.27 -5.70
N ARG A 409 -12.85 -4.32 -6.35
CA ARG A 409 -12.08 -5.58 -6.49
C ARG A 409 -10.75 -5.35 -7.22
N GLU A 410 -10.72 -4.44 -8.19
CA GLU A 410 -9.53 -4.09 -8.96
C GLU A 410 -8.44 -3.44 -8.11
N GLU A 411 -8.82 -2.69 -7.09
CA GLU A 411 -7.90 -2.04 -6.15
C GLU A 411 -7.50 -2.97 -5.01
N LEU A 412 -8.47 -3.71 -4.44
CA LEU A 412 -8.31 -4.43 -3.19
C LEU A 412 -7.73 -5.83 -3.35
N ILE A 413 -7.92 -6.50 -4.51
CA ILE A 413 -7.39 -7.85 -4.69
C ILE A 413 -5.94 -7.78 -5.15
N SER A 414 -5.05 -8.04 -4.22
CA SER A 414 -3.62 -8.20 -4.42
C SER A 414 -3.25 -9.68 -4.63
N VAL A 415 -1.99 -10.03 -4.47
CA VAL A 415 -1.45 -11.34 -4.82
C VAL A 415 -0.32 -11.77 -3.89
N MET A 416 -0.21 -13.10 -3.69
CA MET A 416 0.97 -13.78 -3.19
C MET A 416 1.38 -14.85 -4.18
N GLY A 417 2.51 -14.65 -4.85
CA GLY A 417 3.18 -15.65 -5.66
C GLY A 417 4.33 -16.29 -4.88
N VAL A 418 4.44 -17.62 -4.89
CA VAL A 418 5.46 -18.36 -4.14
C VAL A 418 6.13 -19.36 -5.07
N VAL A 419 7.47 -19.38 -5.09
CA VAL A 419 8.25 -20.38 -5.81
C VAL A 419 9.59 -20.65 -5.12
N ASP A 420 10.00 -21.91 -5.06
CA ASP A 420 11.23 -22.35 -4.38
C ASP A 420 12.50 -22.14 -5.22
N ALA A 421 12.38 -21.91 -6.53
CA ALA A 421 13.51 -21.70 -7.44
C ALA A 421 13.11 -20.85 -8.65
N LEU A 422 14.05 -20.11 -9.23
CA LEU A 422 13.88 -19.27 -10.43
C LEU A 422 14.76 -19.73 -11.59
#